data_4d8c4080700c87e1c163ec338f233d19
#
_entry.id   4d8c4080700c87e1c163ec338f233d19
#
_cell.length_a   1.000
_cell.length_b   1.000
_cell.length_c   1.000
_cell.angle_alpha   90.00
_cell.angle_beta   90.00
_cell.angle_gamma   90.00
#
_symmetry.space_group_name_H-M   'P 1'
#
loop_
_entity.id
_entity.type
_entity.pdbx_description
1 polymer ?
#
loop_
_entity_poly.entity_id
_entity_poly.type
_entity_poly.pdbx_seq_one_letter_code
_entity_poly.pdbx_strand_id
1 'polypeptide(L)'
;MPDSPVPSPVTPTTDPESIREYHAHIYYDPHTRDRAARLRERVAAAFPAAILGRWHDALVGPHPQSMYQIAFPREMLAAFVPWLMLNRDGLTVLLHPETGDDYVDHTAHAAWFGAMLPLRLEMFRK
;
A
#
# COMPACT_ATOMS: atom_id res chain seq x y z
N MET A 1 16.34 30.34 -37.11
CA MET A 1 16.52 29.31 -36.09
C MET A 1 15.23 29.14 -35.33
N PRO A 2 14.76 27.95 -35.19
CA PRO A 2 13.65 27.77 -34.27
C PRO A 2 14.07 28.10 -32.85
N ASP A 3 13.21 28.76 -32.12
CA ASP A 3 13.46 29.06 -30.72
C ASP A 3 13.56 27.76 -29.95
N SER A 4 14.53 27.70 -29.04
CA SER A 4 14.59 26.57 -28.09
C SER A 4 13.32 26.58 -27.24
N PRO A 5 12.69 25.42 -27.04
CA PRO A 5 11.52 25.38 -26.19
C PRO A 5 11.88 25.85 -24.77
N VAL A 6 11.01 26.67 -24.20
CA VAL A 6 11.18 27.07 -22.81
C VAL A 6 11.06 25.80 -21.94
N PRO A 7 12.06 25.50 -21.11
CA PRO A 7 11.96 24.34 -20.25
C PRO A 7 10.71 24.44 -19.36
N SER A 8 9.99 23.33 -19.23
CA SER A 8 8.90 23.26 -18.27
C SER A 8 9.44 23.52 -16.86
N PRO A 9 8.68 24.21 -16.01
CA PRO A 9 9.13 24.37 -14.62
C PRO A 9 9.42 23.01 -13.99
N VAL A 10 10.58 22.91 -13.35
CA VAL A 10 10.94 21.68 -12.64
C VAL A 10 10.05 21.60 -11.38
N THR A 11 9.27 20.54 -11.26
CA THR A 11 8.50 20.27 -10.05
C THR A 11 9.49 20.02 -8.91
N PRO A 12 9.36 20.74 -7.80
CA PRO A 12 10.22 20.47 -6.64
C PRO A 12 10.08 19.02 -6.18
N THR A 13 11.19 18.42 -5.81
CA THR A 13 11.15 17.07 -5.22
C THR A 13 10.56 17.13 -3.83
N THR A 14 9.81 16.09 -3.48
CA THR A 14 9.28 15.93 -2.14
C THR A 14 10.23 15.04 -1.33
N ASP A 15 10.51 15.47 -0.10
CA ASP A 15 11.44 14.76 0.76
C ASP A 15 10.82 13.45 1.25
N PRO A 16 11.48 12.30 1.02
CA PRO A 16 11.01 11.02 1.56
C PRO A 16 10.86 11.00 3.09
N GLU A 17 11.53 11.91 3.80
CA GLU A 17 11.36 12.05 5.26
C GLU A 17 9.95 12.49 5.65
N SER A 18 9.14 12.96 4.71
CA SER A 18 7.73 13.27 4.95
C SER A 18 6.88 12.02 5.19
N ILE A 19 7.39 10.85 4.84
CA ILE A 19 6.68 9.57 5.07
C ILE A 19 6.84 9.19 6.53
N ARG A 20 5.71 9.02 7.23
CA ARG A 20 5.68 8.64 8.65
C ARG A 20 5.84 7.15 8.84
N GLU A 21 5.11 6.38 8.04
CA GLU A 21 5.10 4.92 8.06
C GLU A 21 4.51 4.44 6.74
N TYR A 22 4.44 3.12 6.56
CA TYR A 22 3.81 2.50 5.39
C TYR A 22 2.65 1.61 5.82
N HIS A 23 1.65 1.50 4.94
CA HIS A 23 0.58 0.52 5.07
C HIS A 23 0.58 -0.39 3.86
N ALA A 24 0.49 -1.69 4.11
CA ALA A 24 0.22 -2.69 3.09
C ALA A 24 -1.16 -3.27 3.36
N HIS A 25 -2.05 -3.22 2.38
CA HIS A 25 -3.38 -3.81 2.47
C HIS A 25 -3.37 -5.12 1.70
N ILE A 26 -3.66 -6.22 2.38
CA ILE A 26 -3.71 -7.55 1.79
C ILE A 26 -5.16 -7.85 1.45
N TYR A 27 -5.47 -7.94 0.16
CA TYR A 27 -6.83 -8.20 -0.31
C TYR A 27 -7.07 -9.68 -0.47
N TYR A 28 -8.28 -10.10 -0.12
CA TYR A 28 -8.70 -11.50 -0.26
C TYR A 28 -10.19 -11.57 -0.57
N ASP A 29 -10.63 -12.76 -0.94
CA ASP A 29 -12.03 -13.13 -1.10
C ASP A 29 -12.25 -14.46 -0.37
N PRO A 30 -13.48 -15.02 -0.36
CA PRO A 30 -13.73 -16.31 0.31
C PRO A 30 -12.84 -17.44 -0.18
N HIS A 31 -12.41 -17.43 -1.46
CA HIS A 31 -11.55 -18.48 -2.03
C HIS A 31 -10.09 -18.33 -1.63
N THR A 32 -9.64 -17.12 -1.29
CA THR A 32 -8.24 -16.83 -0.99
C THR A 32 -8.00 -16.48 0.47
N ARG A 33 -9.04 -16.49 1.31
CA ARG A 33 -8.92 -16.13 2.73
C ARG A 33 -7.89 -16.99 3.47
N ASP A 34 -7.84 -18.28 3.16
CA ASP A 34 -6.85 -19.17 3.81
C ASP A 34 -5.42 -18.81 3.43
N ARG A 35 -5.17 -18.40 2.18
CA ARG A 35 -3.85 -17.90 1.78
C ARG A 35 -3.49 -16.63 2.53
N ALA A 36 -4.46 -15.73 2.66
CA ALA A 36 -4.27 -14.48 3.39
C ALA A 36 -3.96 -14.75 4.87
N ALA A 37 -4.59 -15.77 5.46
CA ALA A 37 -4.33 -16.18 6.83
C ALA A 37 -2.90 -16.72 6.99
N ARG A 38 -2.45 -17.57 6.07
CA ARG A 38 -1.07 -18.09 6.11
C ARG A 38 -0.04 -16.97 5.94
N LEU A 39 -0.30 -16.04 5.03
CA LEU A 39 0.58 -14.88 4.85
C LEU A 39 0.68 -14.07 6.14
N ARG A 40 -0.45 -13.82 6.80
CA ARG A 40 -0.51 -13.07 8.05
C ARG A 40 0.36 -13.70 9.13
N GLU A 41 0.28 -15.02 9.28
CA GLU A 41 1.10 -15.75 10.24
C GLU A 41 2.59 -15.65 9.94
N ARG A 42 2.94 -15.74 8.64
CA ARG A 42 4.33 -15.63 8.21
C ARG A 42 4.89 -14.23 8.42
N VAL A 43 4.09 -13.20 8.19
CA VAL A 43 4.49 -11.81 8.45
C VAL A 43 4.73 -11.62 9.94
N ALA A 44 3.81 -12.10 10.78
CA ALA A 44 3.95 -11.98 12.24
C ALA A 44 5.24 -12.64 12.73
N ALA A 45 5.60 -13.79 12.18
CA ALA A 45 6.80 -14.52 12.56
C ALA A 45 8.08 -13.84 12.06
N ALA A 46 8.09 -13.37 10.81
CA ALA A 46 9.29 -12.82 10.18
C ALA A 46 9.53 -11.35 10.52
N PHE A 47 8.47 -10.60 10.82
CA PHE A 47 8.54 -9.15 11.06
C PHE A 47 7.78 -8.77 12.32
N PRO A 48 8.40 -8.97 13.50
CA PRO A 48 7.72 -8.64 14.77
C PRO A 48 7.35 -7.16 14.93
N ALA A 49 8.03 -6.26 14.20
CA ALA A 49 7.70 -4.83 14.24
C ALA A 49 6.45 -4.48 13.42
N ALA A 50 5.94 -5.38 12.59
CA ALA A 50 4.73 -5.14 11.82
C ALA A 50 3.52 -5.12 12.75
N ILE A 51 2.63 -4.15 12.52
CA ILE A 51 1.37 -4.05 13.26
C ILE A 51 0.28 -4.59 12.35
N LEU A 52 -0.26 -5.74 12.71
CA LEU A 52 -1.30 -6.42 11.94
C LEU A 52 -2.67 -5.89 12.38
N GLY A 53 -3.37 -5.25 11.46
CA GLY A 53 -4.75 -4.81 11.68
C GLY A 53 -5.69 -6.00 11.71
N ARG A 54 -6.91 -5.76 12.17
CA ARG A 54 -7.93 -6.81 12.22
C ARG A 54 -8.40 -7.17 10.81
N TRP A 55 -9.01 -8.34 10.70
CA TRP A 55 -9.66 -8.79 9.49
C TRP A 55 -10.90 -7.93 9.18
N HIS A 56 -11.03 -7.49 7.93
CA HIS A 56 -12.21 -6.80 7.43
C HIS A 56 -12.88 -7.65 6.36
N ASP A 57 -13.70 -8.61 6.78
CA ASP A 57 -14.45 -9.45 5.85
C ASP A 57 -15.56 -8.66 5.15
N ALA A 58 -16.15 -7.68 5.84
CA ALA A 58 -17.05 -6.70 5.22
C ALA A 58 -16.22 -5.54 4.65
N LEU A 59 -16.71 -4.92 3.57
CA LEU A 59 -15.99 -3.82 2.93
C LEU A 59 -15.89 -2.62 3.87
N VAL A 60 -14.70 -2.01 3.89
CA VAL A 60 -14.41 -0.86 4.75
C VAL A 60 -13.52 0.13 4.01
N GLY A 61 -13.71 1.42 4.30
CA GLY A 61 -12.91 2.47 3.71
C GLY A 61 -13.00 2.50 2.20
N PRO A 62 -11.91 2.90 1.51
CA PRO A 62 -11.86 2.94 0.05
C PRO A 62 -11.71 1.57 -0.60
N HIS A 63 -11.60 0.50 0.19
CA HIS A 63 -11.23 -0.81 -0.30
C HIS A 63 -12.40 -1.54 -0.93
N PRO A 64 -12.28 -2.01 -2.19
CA PRO A 64 -13.36 -2.68 -2.91
C PRO A 64 -13.45 -4.18 -2.62
N GLN A 65 -12.57 -4.71 -1.79
CA GLN A 65 -12.55 -6.12 -1.38
C GLN A 65 -12.29 -6.21 0.12
N SER A 66 -12.54 -7.37 0.67
CA SER A 66 -12.11 -7.73 2.02
C SER A 66 -10.59 -7.60 2.13
N MET A 67 -10.09 -7.17 3.27
CA MET A 67 -8.66 -6.97 3.46
C MET A 67 -8.27 -6.94 4.93
N TYR A 68 -6.97 -7.04 5.21
CA TYR A 68 -6.39 -6.58 6.46
C TYR A 68 -5.18 -5.70 6.17
N GLN A 69 -4.87 -4.80 7.10
CA GLN A 69 -3.78 -3.86 6.97
C GLN A 69 -2.56 -4.34 7.75
N ILE A 70 -1.40 -4.13 7.17
CA ILE A 70 -0.12 -4.28 7.86
C ILE A 70 0.52 -2.89 7.90
N ALA A 71 0.64 -2.30 9.09
CA ALA A 71 1.35 -1.06 9.27
C ALA A 71 2.79 -1.37 9.69
N PHE A 72 3.75 -0.66 9.12
CA PHE A 72 5.14 -0.92 9.45
C PHE A 72 5.99 0.35 9.34
N PRO A 73 7.06 0.44 10.17
CA PRO A 73 7.92 1.62 10.17
C PRO A 73 8.78 1.70 8.91
N ARG A 74 9.24 2.89 8.60
CA ARG A 74 10.06 3.19 7.43
C ARG A 74 11.29 2.29 7.33
N GLU A 75 11.90 2.02 8.47
CA GLU A 75 13.14 1.23 8.57
C GLU A 75 12.94 -0.21 8.11
N MET A 76 11.71 -0.70 8.10
CA MET A 76 11.38 -2.07 7.70
C MET A 76 11.18 -2.22 6.19
N LEU A 77 11.05 -1.11 5.45
CA LEU A 77 10.65 -1.14 4.04
C LEU A 77 11.57 -2.01 3.19
N ALA A 78 12.88 -1.81 3.30
CA ALA A 78 13.86 -2.50 2.45
C ALA A 78 13.88 -4.01 2.65
N ALA A 79 13.55 -4.48 3.85
CA ALA A 79 13.48 -5.91 4.15
C ALA A 79 12.11 -6.48 3.82
N PHE A 80 11.04 -5.75 4.15
CA PHE A 80 9.69 -6.26 4.04
C PHE A 80 9.17 -6.30 2.61
N VAL A 81 9.41 -5.26 1.82
CA VAL A 81 8.85 -5.18 0.47
C VAL A 81 9.34 -6.29 -0.45
N PRO A 82 10.65 -6.57 -0.55
CA PRO A 82 11.10 -7.72 -1.35
C PRO A 82 10.54 -9.05 -0.84
N TRP A 83 10.48 -9.21 0.49
CA TRP A 83 9.92 -10.41 1.09
C TRP A 83 8.44 -10.57 0.69
N LEU A 84 7.67 -9.49 0.77
CA LEU A 84 6.25 -9.50 0.43
C LEU A 84 6.04 -9.78 -1.05
N MET A 85 6.84 -9.17 -1.92
CA MET A 85 6.79 -9.44 -3.37
C MET A 85 6.88 -10.94 -3.67
N LEU A 86 7.78 -11.64 -2.97
CA LEU A 86 8.05 -13.04 -3.22
C LEU A 86 7.07 -13.96 -2.48
N ASN A 87 6.47 -13.52 -1.38
CA ASN A 87 5.71 -14.37 -0.49
C ASN A 87 4.21 -14.03 -0.39
N ARG A 88 3.72 -13.08 -1.17
CA ARG A 88 2.30 -12.70 -1.14
C ARG A 88 1.33 -13.78 -1.62
N ASP A 89 1.83 -14.86 -2.18
CA ASP A 89 1.04 -16.04 -2.60
C ASP A 89 -0.09 -15.68 -3.56
N GLY A 90 0.20 -14.83 -4.55
CA GLY A 90 -0.77 -14.41 -5.56
C GLY A 90 -1.81 -13.41 -5.09
N LEU A 91 -1.80 -13.02 -3.82
CA LEU A 91 -2.74 -12.04 -3.28
C LEU A 91 -2.41 -10.64 -3.79
N THR A 92 -3.46 -9.85 -4.06
CA THR A 92 -3.29 -8.45 -4.42
C THR A 92 -2.94 -7.63 -3.19
N VAL A 93 -1.96 -6.75 -3.34
CA VAL A 93 -1.48 -5.89 -2.25
C VAL A 93 -1.44 -4.45 -2.72
N LEU A 94 -2.02 -3.56 -1.91
CA LEU A 94 -1.83 -2.11 -2.04
C LEU A 94 -0.81 -1.67 -1.01
N LEU A 95 0.28 -1.09 -1.47
CA LEU A 95 1.30 -0.51 -0.60
C LEU A 95 1.25 1.01 -0.77
N HIS A 96 1.10 1.74 0.34
CA HIS A 96 1.13 3.19 0.28
C HIS A 96 1.84 3.79 1.48
N PRO A 97 2.42 4.98 1.31
CA PRO A 97 3.00 5.71 2.42
C PRO A 97 1.91 6.41 3.24
N GLU A 98 2.27 6.85 4.43
CA GLU A 98 1.46 7.74 5.25
C GLU A 98 2.16 9.10 5.32
N THR A 99 1.69 10.06 4.50
CA THR A 99 2.24 11.43 4.47
C THR A 99 1.29 12.47 5.08
N GLY A 100 0.06 12.06 5.39
CA GLY A 100 -0.98 12.94 5.90
C GLY A 100 -2.02 13.35 4.87
N ASP A 101 -1.84 12.98 3.60
CA ASP A 101 -2.81 13.22 2.52
C ASP A 101 -3.33 11.87 2.03
N ASP A 102 -4.46 11.44 2.57
CA ASP A 102 -5.01 10.11 2.28
C ASP A 102 -5.31 9.91 0.79
N TYR A 103 -5.84 10.91 0.11
CA TYR A 103 -6.15 10.79 -1.31
C TYR A 103 -4.89 10.55 -2.13
N VAL A 104 -3.86 11.37 -1.94
CA VAL A 104 -2.61 11.26 -2.70
C VAL A 104 -1.88 9.96 -2.34
N ASP A 105 -1.88 9.59 -1.07
CA ASP A 105 -1.22 8.37 -0.60
C ASP A 105 -1.84 7.11 -1.21
N HIS A 106 -3.15 7.13 -1.48
CA HIS A 106 -3.86 6.00 -2.10
C HIS A 106 -3.89 6.07 -3.63
N THR A 107 -3.35 7.12 -4.24
CA THR A 107 -3.35 7.30 -5.71
C THR A 107 -1.95 7.48 -6.26
N ALA A 108 -1.43 8.71 -6.27
CA ALA A 108 -0.14 9.03 -6.88
C ALA A 108 1.03 8.35 -6.18
N HIS A 109 0.93 8.16 -4.87
CA HIS A 109 2.01 7.56 -4.07
C HIS A 109 1.87 6.04 -3.91
N ALA A 110 0.80 5.45 -4.42
CA ALA A 110 0.50 4.02 -4.20
C ALA A 110 1.29 3.12 -5.13
N ALA A 111 1.64 1.94 -4.63
CA ALA A 111 2.18 0.85 -5.42
C ALA A 111 1.27 -0.38 -5.26
N TRP A 112 1.12 -1.14 -6.33
CA TRP A 112 0.30 -2.34 -6.34
C TRP A 112 1.14 -3.56 -6.67
N PHE A 113 0.87 -4.67 -6.00
CA PHE A 113 1.40 -5.97 -6.35
C PHE A 113 0.22 -6.85 -6.76
N GLY A 114 0.32 -7.46 -7.93
CA GLY A 114 -0.78 -8.16 -8.55
C GLY A 114 -1.65 -7.21 -9.36
N ALA A 115 -2.97 -7.22 -9.14
CA ALA A 115 -3.89 -6.35 -9.85
C ALA A 115 -3.95 -4.96 -9.20
N MET A 116 -4.28 -3.95 -9.99
CA MET A 116 -4.64 -2.64 -9.46
C MET A 116 -6.17 -2.62 -9.29
N LEU A 117 -6.65 -2.47 -8.07
CA LEU A 117 -8.08 -2.47 -7.80
C LEU A 117 -8.66 -1.06 -7.85
N PRO A 118 -9.94 -0.91 -8.26
CA PRO A 118 -10.60 0.39 -8.32
C PRO A 118 -11.03 0.83 -6.91
N LEU A 119 -10.20 1.65 -6.26
CA LEU A 119 -10.51 2.16 -4.93
C LEU A 119 -11.69 3.14 -4.99
N ARG A 120 -12.48 3.17 -3.92
CA ARG A 120 -13.59 4.11 -3.75
C ARG A 120 -13.03 5.41 -3.17
N LEU A 121 -12.53 6.28 -4.04
CA LEU A 121 -11.76 7.46 -3.66
C LEU A 121 -12.62 8.62 -3.19
N GLU A 122 -13.91 8.61 -3.48
CA GLU A 122 -14.83 9.68 -3.13
C GLU A 122 -14.87 9.98 -1.63
N MET A 123 -14.57 9.00 -0.80
CA MET A 123 -14.57 9.20 0.66
C MET A 123 -13.43 10.10 1.13
N PHE A 124 -12.39 10.30 0.32
CA PHE A 124 -11.28 11.20 0.63
C PHE A 124 -11.54 12.64 0.17
N ARG A 125 -12.61 12.86 -0.57
CA ARG A 125 -13.00 14.19 -1.05
C ARG A 125 -14.13 14.73 -0.18
N LYS A 126 -13.93 15.95 0.31
CA LYS A 126 -14.95 16.64 1.09
C LYS A 126 -15.67 17.66 0.23
#